data_f4c645c0b5d2de9f07c38dd77df1c625
#
_entry.id   f4c645c0b5d2de9f07c38dd77df1c625
#
_cell.length_a   1.000
_cell.length_b   1.000
_cell.length_c   1.000
_cell.angle_alpha   90.00
_cell.angle_beta   90.00
_cell.angle_gamma   90.00
#
_symmetry.space_group_name_H-M   'P 1'
#
loop_
_entity.id
_entity.type
_entity.pdbx_description
1 polymer ?
#
loop_
_entity_poly.entity_id
_entity_poly.type
_entity_poly.pdbx_seq_one_letter_code
_entity_poly.pdbx_strand_id
1 'polypeptide(L)'
;MCSSDLLRSGVEAEFFLLDPAGEAIADGADHQVKPCYDQLALMRNYPLIGPLLEAMDGLGWGPYQADHEDANGQFEVNWTFADALATADRHAFFKVMVKSLAEQQGMRATFMPKPFSSLTGNG
;
A
#
# COMPACT_ATOMS: atom_id res chain seq x y z
N MET A 1 -26.33 25.49 -3.22
CA MET A 1 -25.10 24.78 -3.65
C MET A 1 -24.43 24.22 -2.41
N CYS A 2 -24.37 22.91 -2.26
CA CYS A 2 -23.65 22.29 -1.14
C CYS A 2 -22.16 22.46 -1.36
N SER A 3 -21.45 22.94 -0.36
CA SER A 3 -20.00 23.20 -0.37
C SER A 3 -19.13 21.95 -0.33
N SER A 4 -19.65 20.79 -0.73
CA SER A 4 -18.87 19.55 -0.84
C SER A 4 -17.72 19.62 -1.88
N ASP A 5 -17.83 20.55 -2.82
CA ASP A 5 -16.84 20.75 -3.89
C ASP A 5 -15.53 21.39 -3.38
N LEU A 6 -15.47 21.78 -2.11
CA LEU A 6 -14.28 22.40 -1.51
C LEU A 6 -13.46 21.45 -0.63
N LEU A 7 -14.01 20.29 -0.25
CA LEU A 7 -13.28 19.33 0.57
C LEU A 7 -12.37 18.47 -0.30
N ARG A 8 -11.08 18.62 -0.09
CA ARG A 8 -10.04 17.80 -0.70
C ARG A 8 -9.35 16.95 0.35
N SER A 9 -9.01 15.74 -0.01
CA SER A 9 -8.32 14.81 0.88
C SER A 9 -7.25 14.02 0.13
N GLY A 10 -6.21 13.63 0.84
CA GLY A 10 -5.21 12.65 0.43
C GLY A 10 -5.32 11.41 1.30
N VAL A 11 -4.72 10.33 0.83
CA VAL A 11 -4.61 9.07 1.56
C VAL A 11 -3.16 8.64 1.54
N GLU A 12 -2.66 8.22 2.69
CA GLU A 12 -1.39 7.52 2.87
C GLU A 12 -1.75 6.05 3.10
N ALA A 13 -1.81 5.29 2.01
CA ALA A 13 -2.41 3.96 2.02
C ALA A 13 -1.37 2.91 2.38
N GLU A 14 -1.47 2.37 3.60
CA GLU A 14 -0.58 1.33 4.10
C GLU A 14 -1.19 -0.07 4.00
N PHE A 15 -0.33 -1.06 3.75
CA PHE A 15 -0.72 -2.46 3.67
C PHE A 15 0.44 -3.39 3.97
N PHE A 16 0.13 -4.61 4.40
CA PHE A 16 1.11 -5.68 4.53
C PHE A 16 1.05 -6.66 3.36
N LEU A 17 2.22 -7.16 2.96
CA LEU A 17 2.36 -8.30 2.05
C LEU A 17 2.67 -9.57 2.87
N LEU A 18 1.80 -10.54 2.75
CA LEU A 18 1.81 -11.79 3.50
C LEU A 18 2.07 -12.98 2.58
N ASP A 19 2.49 -14.07 3.16
CA ASP A 19 2.56 -15.37 2.50
C ASP A 19 1.18 -15.79 1.93
N PRO A 20 1.11 -16.83 1.09
CA PRO A 20 -0.17 -17.27 0.50
C PRO A 20 -1.20 -17.71 1.55
N ALA A 21 -0.76 -18.20 2.71
CA ALA A 21 -1.66 -18.55 3.81
C ALA A 21 -2.21 -17.33 4.54
N GLY A 22 -1.50 -16.19 4.48
CA GLY A 22 -1.84 -14.96 5.19
C GLY A 22 -1.44 -14.99 6.66
N GLU A 23 -0.43 -15.80 7.00
CA GLU A 23 -0.02 -16.05 8.38
C GLU A 23 1.33 -15.38 8.73
N ALA A 24 2.18 -15.15 7.74
CA ALA A 24 3.51 -14.59 7.91
C ALA A 24 3.81 -13.51 6.86
N ILE A 25 4.84 -12.68 7.12
CA ILE A 25 5.38 -11.73 6.14
C ILE A 25 5.90 -12.51 4.92
N ALA A 26 5.54 -12.05 3.71
CA ALA A 26 5.91 -12.72 2.46
C ALA A 26 7.42 -12.71 2.20
N ASP A 27 8.09 -11.59 2.47
CA ASP A 27 9.54 -11.44 2.30
C ASP A 27 10.29 -11.91 3.55
N GLY A 28 10.73 -13.16 3.57
CA GLY A 28 11.51 -13.72 4.68
C GLY A 28 12.89 -13.05 4.91
N ALA A 29 13.35 -12.21 3.97
CA ALA A 29 14.56 -11.42 4.14
C ALA A 29 14.32 -10.05 4.77
N ASP A 30 13.06 -9.67 4.96
CA ASP A 30 12.65 -8.44 5.63
C ASP A 30 12.59 -8.66 7.16
N HIS A 31 13.74 -8.51 7.81
CA HIS A 31 13.91 -8.77 9.25
C HIS A 31 14.70 -7.67 9.99
N GLN A 32 14.79 -6.48 9.41
CA GLN A 32 15.39 -5.32 10.06
C GLN A 32 14.61 -4.96 11.34
N VAL A 33 15.33 -4.53 12.36
CA VAL A 33 14.74 -4.11 13.65
C VAL A 33 13.96 -2.81 13.50
N LYS A 34 14.39 -1.94 12.60
CA LYS A 34 13.72 -0.68 12.23
C LYS A 34 13.71 -0.57 10.71
N PRO A 35 12.74 -1.18 10.05
CA PRO A 35 12.76 -1.32 8.59
C PRO A 35 12.30 -0.07 7.83
N CYS A 36 11.76 0.95 8.50
CA CYS A 36 11.23 2.14 7.83
C CYS A 36 12.21 2.70 6.80
N TYR A 37 11.74 2.86 5.56
CA TYR A 37 12.53 3.29 4.40
C TYR A 37 13.64 2.30 3.96
N ASP A 38 13.50 1.01 4.28
CA ASP A 38 14.43 -0.03 3.77
C ASP A 38 14.29 -0.18 2.25
N GLN A 39 15.24 0.39 1.52
CA GLN A 39 15.26 0.36 0.06
C GLN A 39 15.45 -1.06 -0.50
N LEU A 40 16.16 -1.94 0.21
CA LEU A 40 16.36 -3.30 -0.26
C LEU A 40 15.07 -4.12 -0.14
N ALA A 41 14.32 -3.96 0.94
CA ALA A 41 13.01 -4.59 1.10
C ALA A 41 12.01 -4.08 0.05
N LEU A 42 11.99 -2.75 -0.19
CA LEU A 42 11.17 -2.16 -1.26
C LEU A 42 11.53 -2.76 -2.63
N MET A 43 12.82 -2.84 -2.96
CA MET A 43 13.27 -3.35 -4.26
C MET A 43 13.01 -4.85 -4.44
N ARG A 44 13.05 -5.67 -3.38
CA ARG A 44 12.65 -7.08 -3.47
C ARG A 44 11.16 -7.24 -3.80
N ASN A 45 10.34 -6.29 -3.39
CA ASN A 45 8.89 -6.25 -3.65
C ASN A 45 8.52 -5.39 -4.88
N TYR A 46 9.50 -4.86 -5.61
CA TYR A 46 9.27 -4.05 -6.80
C TYR A 46 8.48 -4.77 -7.92
N PRO A 47 8.55 -6.11 -8.10
CA PRO A 47 7.66 -6.81 -9.03
C PRO A 47 6.15 -6.62 -8.77
N LEU A 48 5.76 -6.21 -7.56
CA LEU A 48 4.39 -5.81 -7.23
C LEU A 48 4.24 -4.28 -7.27
N ILE A 49 5.15 -3.56 -6.62
CA ILE A 49 5.07 -2.10 -6.45
C ILE A 49 5.16 -1.37 -7.79
N GLY A 50 6.07 -1.79 -8.69
CA GLY A 50 6.25 -1.17 -10.00
C GLY A 50 4.95 -1.18 -10.84
N PRO A 51 4.37 -2.35 -11.14
CA PRO A 51 3.10 -2.44 -11.85
C PRO A 51 1.93 -1.71 -11.16
N LEU A 52 1.91 -1.65 -9.83
CA LEU A 52 0.92 -0.88 -9.09
C LEU A 52 1.05 0.62 -9.40
N LEU A 53 2.26 1.17 -9.32
CA LEU A 53 2.52 2.58 -9.65
C LEU A 53 2.19 2.90 -11.11
N GLU A 54 2.55 2.01 -12.05
CA GLU A 54 2.22 2.16 -13.47
C GLU A 54 0.70 2.17 -13.71
N ALA A 55 -0.05 1.29 -13.05
CA ALA A 55 -1.51 1.27 -13.13
C ALA A 55 -2.13 2.55 -12.57
N MET A 56 -1.64 3.03 -11.43
CA MET A 56 -2.12 4.28 -10.81
C MET A 56 -1.82 5.49 -11.68
N ASP A 57 -0.64 5.55 -12.30
CA ASP A 57 -0.27 6.62 -13.23
C ASP A 57 -1.15 6.59 -14.49
N GLY A 58 -1.36 5.41 -15.06
CA GLY A 58 -2.27 5.20 -16.19
C GLY A 58 -3.72 5.60 -15.92
N LEU A 59 -4.16 5.55 -14.66
CA LEU A 59 -5.46 6.03 -14.21
C LEU A 59 -5.48 7.53 -13.90
N GLY A 60 -4.34 8.22 -14.04
CA GLY A 60 -4.22 9.66 -13.79
C GLY A 60 -4.29 10.02 -12.29
N TRP A 61 -3.88 9.11 -11.39
CA TRP A 61 -3.90 9.40 -9.95
C TRP A 61 -2.68 10.18 -9.47
N GLY A 62 -1.59 10.19 -10.26
CA GLY A 62 -0.35 10.88 -9.93
C GLY A 62 0.33 10.31 -8.68
N PRO A 63 0.74 9.02 -8.69
CA PRO A 63 1.54 8.47 -7.61
C PRO A 63 2.89 9.19 -7.55
N TYR A 64 3.36 9.50 -6.34
CA TYR A 64 4.61 10.25 -6.17
C TYR A 64 5.57 9.63 -5.17
N GLN A 65 5.12 8.65 -4.40
CA GLN A 65 5.92 8.01 -3.36
C GLN A 65 5.46 6.58 -3.12
N ALA A 66 6.42 5.68 -2.94
CA ALA A 66 6.20 4.33 -2.46
C ALA A 66 7.34 3.98 -1.50
N ASP A 67 6.99 3.60 -0.28
CA ASP A 67 7.97 3.36 0.79
C ASP A 67 7.75 2.00 1.45
N HIS A 68 8.84 1.49 2.05
CA HIS A 68 8.76 0.49 3.08
C HIS A 68 8.44 1.20 4.41
N GLU A 69 7.44 0.69 5.13
CA GLU A 69 6.95 1.28 6.37
C GLU A 69 7.61 0.71 7.64
N ASP A 70 7.08 1.12 8.81
CA ASP A 70 7.66 0.84 10.13
C ASP A 70 7.69 -0.64 10.52
N ALA A 71 6.86 -1.47 9.90
CA ALA A 71 6.84 -2.91 10.16
C ALA A 71 7.41 -3.70 8.98
N ASN A 72 8.06 -4.83 9.28
CA ASN A 72 8.49 -5.76 8.24
C ASN A 72 7.29 -6.19 7.38
N GLY A 73 7.48 -6.19 6.06
CA GLY A 73 6.43 -6.51 5.08
C GLY A 73 5.35 -5.45 4.93
N GLN A 74 5.51 -4.27 5.53
CA GLN A 74 4.58 -3.16 5.42
C GLN A 74 5.05 -2.15 4.37
N PHE A 75 4.12 -1.70 3.54
CA PHE A 75 4.38 -0.73 2.46
C PHE A 75 3.33 0.35 2.47
N GLU A 76 3.72 1.54 2.01
CA GLU A 76 2.85 2.68 1.79
C GLU A 76 2.97 3.17 0.35
N VAL A 77 1.86 3.60 -0.23
CA VAL A 77 1.85 4.26 -1.54
C VAL A 77 1.01 5.51 -1.48
N ASN A 78 1.61 6.61 -1.90
CA ASN A 78 1.00 7.93 -1.88
C ASN A 78 0.71 8.44 -3.29
N TRP A 79 -0.43 9.11 -3.46
CA TRP A 79 -0.82 9.76 -4.72
C TRP A 79 -1.43 11.13 -4.48
N THR A 80 -1.54 11.91 -5.55
CA THR A 80 -2.03 13.28 -5.50
C THR A 80 -3.45 13.34 -4.93
N PHE A 81 -3.65 14.21 -3.96
CA PHE A 81 -4.95 14.47 -3.35
C PHE A 81 -6.00 14.87 -4.41
N ALA A 82 -7.26 14.61 -4.13
CA ALA A 82 -8.39 14.92 -5.00
C ALA A 82 -9.60 15.37 -4.17
N ASP A 83 -10.74 15.58 -4.83
CA ASP A 83 -12.00 15.76 -4.14
C ASP A 83 -12.31 14.56 -3.24
N ALA A 84 -12.90 14.77 -2.08
CA ALA A 84 -13.07 13.74 -1.05
C ALA A 84 -13.74 12.47 -1.58
N LEU A 85 -14.78 12.61 -2.44
CA LEU A 85 -15.45 11.46 -3.04
C LEU A 85 -14.52 10.70 -3.99
N ALA A 86 -13.81 11.41 -4.87
CA ALA A 86 -12.85 10.80 -5.78
C ALA A 86 -11.71 10.09 -5.01
N THR A 87 -11.25 10.68 -3.91
CA THR A 87 -10.23 10.05 -3.04
C THR A 87 -10.76 8.78 -2.39
N ALA A 88 -12.01 8.78 -1.90
CA ALA A 88 -12.63 7.59 -1.32
C ALA A 88 -12.78 6.45 -2.35
N ASP A 89 -13.23 6.76 -3.57
CA ASP A 89 -13.36 5.80 -4.65
C ASP A 89 -12.01 5.24 -5.07
N ARG A 90 -10.99 6.10 -5.21
CA ARG A 90 -9.62 5.69 -5.51
C ARG A 90 -9.06 4.76 -4.43
N HIS A 91 -9.26 5.09 -3.16
CA HIS A 91 -8.79 4.25 -2.06
C HIS A 91 -9.48 2.87 -2.05
N ALA A 92 -10.79 2.82 -2.30
CA ALA A 92 -11.51 1.55 -2.41
C ALA A 92 -10.96 0.69 -3.56
N PHE A 93 -10.72 1.30 -4.74
CA PHE A 93 -10.16 0.61 -5.90
C PHE A 93 -8.69 0.24 -5.71
N PHE A 94 -7.89 1.07 -5.05
CA PHE A 94 -6.50 0.78 -4.68
C PHE A 94 -6.39 -0.55 -3.92
N LYS A 95 -7.26 -0.79 -2.95
CA LYS A 95 -7.28 -2.06 -2.18
C LYS A 95 -7.49 -3.28 -3.09
N VAL A 96 -8.33 -3.15 -4.11
CA VAL A 96 -8.57 -4.23 -5.10
C VAL A 96 -7.32 -4.44 -5.94
N MET A 97 -6.70 -3.37 -6.45
CA MET A 97 -5.48 -3.46 -7.27
C MET A 97 -4.34 -4.14 -6.50
N VAL A 98 -4.06 -3.68 -5.28
CA VAL A 98 -2.99 -4.25 -4.45
C VAL A 98 -3.22 -5.73 -4.19
N LYS A 99 -4.44 -6.13 -3.80
CA LYS A 99 -4.77 -7.54 -3.55
C LYS A 99 -4.63 -8.39 -4.81
N SER A 100 -5.11 -7.89 -5.95
CA SER A 100 -5.01 -8.60 -7.23
C SER A 100 -3.56 -8.80 -7.66
N LEU A 101 -2.72 -7.77 -7.55
CA LEU A 101 -1.30 -7.87 -7.87
C LEU A 101 -0.55 -8.79 -6.89
N ALA A 102 -0.90 -8.76 -5.61
CA ALA A 102 -0.31 -9.68 -4.62
C ALA A 102 -0.63 -11.14 -4.96
N GLU A 103 -1.87 -11.45 -5.29
CA GLU A 103 -2.28 -12.81 -5.69
C GLU A 103 -1.54 -13.29 -6.95
N GLN A 104 -1.32 -12.41 -7.94
CA GLN A 104 -0.55 -12.74 -9.14
C GLN A 104 0.92 -13.07 -8.83
N GLN A 105 1.45 -12.55 -7.73
CA GLN A 105 2.82 -12.84 -7.24
C GLN A 105 2.86 -13.98 -6.20
N GLY A 106 1.75 -14.68 -5.98
CA GLY A 106 1.65 -15.75 -4.99
C GLY A 106 1.68 -15.25 -3.54
N MET A 107 1.27 -14.01 -3.32
CA MET A 107 1.20 -13.36 -2.00
C MET A 107 -0.24 -12.99 -1.64
N ARG A 108 -0.45 -12.55 -0.42
CA ARG A 108 -1.67 -11.87 0.03
C ARG A 108 -1.34 -10.46 0.48
N ALA A 109 -2.24 -9.51 0.19
CA ALA A 109 -2.18 -8.17 0.78
C ALA A 109 -3.30 -7.99 1.79
N THR A 110 -2.99 -7.37 2.94
CA THR A 110 -3.98 -7.02 3.95
C THR A 110 -3.92 -5.55 4.31
N PHE A 111 -5.10 -4.95 4.42
CA PHE A 111 -5.35 -3.60 4.92
C PHE A 111 -5.93 -3.65 6.35
N MET A 112 -5.79 -4.78 7.04
CA MET A 112 -6.20 -4.90 8.42
C MET A 112 -5.42 -3.89 9.28
N PRO A 113 -6.07 -3.10 10.15
CA PRO A 113 -5.39 -2.07 10.92
C PRO A 113 -4.21 -2.58 11.74
N LYS A 114 -4.30 -3.79 12.30
CA LYS A 114 -3.21 -4.41 13.06
C LYS A 114 -3.19 -5.93 12.86
N PRO A 115 -2.61 -6.42 11.76
CA PRO A 115 -2.58 -7.86 11.48
C PRO A 115 -1.68 -8.64 12.43
N PHE A 116 -0.63 -8.00 12.96
CA PHE A 116 0.30 -8.59 13.92
C PHE A 116 0.36 -7.74 15.20
N SER A 117 0.12 -8.37 16.36
CA SER A 117 0.13 -7.67 17.65
C SER A 117 1.48 -7.06 18.01
N SER A 118 2.57 -7.65 17.52
CA SER A 118 3.96 -7.26 17.79
C SER A 118 4.54 -6.24 16.80
N LEU A 119 3.86 -5.96 15.69
CA LEU A 119 4.32 -5.03 14.66
C LEU A 119 3.50 -3.73 14.68
N THR A 120 3.99 -2.68 14.02
CA THR A 120 3.23 -1.45 13.79
C THR A 120 1.97 -1.75 12.98
N GLY A 121 0.89 -1.03 13.21
CA GLY A 121 -0.35 -1.16 12.45
C GLY A 121 -0.36 -0.30 11.20
N ASN A 122 -1.36 -0.53 10.34
CA ASN A 122 -1.63 0.32 9.17
C ASN A 122 -2.40 1.58 9.59
N GLY A 123 -2.01 2.71 9.00
CA GLY A 123 -2.74 3.97 9.05
C GLY A 123 -3.95 4.01 8.12
#